data_a6d60994bb6e8c5897b17a2b6a7b667d
#
_entry.id   a6d60994bb6e8c5897b17a2b6a7b667d
#
_cell.length_a   1.000
_cell.length_b   1.000
_cell.length_c   1.000
_cell.angle_alpha   90.00
_cell.angle_beta   90.00
_cell.angle_gamma   90.00
#
_symmetry.space_group_name_H-M   'P 1'
#
loop_
_entity.id
_entity.type
_entity.pdbx_description
1 polymer ?
#
loop_
_entity_poly.entity_id
_entity_poly.type
_entity_poly.pdbx_seq_one_letter_code
_entity_poly.pdbx_strand_id
1 'polypeptide(L)'
;SNAAFLALPDRERALVRRVVATVLRRLGTLRHLIGLLLDRGAPPDAPRIETILLTGTAQILWLEVPDHAAVDLSVRLAQADRRAARYAGLVNAVLRRVAQARAMAFADDTARDTPEWLLKRWTKNYGADVARAIAQANGHEPALDLTVKEDAPRWAERVHGRVLPTGTVRTLAHGAISLLPGFTEGAWWVQDAAASIPARLFGDVRGLRVADLCAAPGGKTAQLAAAGAHVTAVDTGFGQIAHKL
;
A
#
# COMPACT_ATOMS: atom_id res chain seq x y z
N SER A 1 14.76 -0.01 -12.50
CA SER A 1 15.06 1.42 -12.40
C SER A 1 13.76 2.21 -12.40
N ASN A 2 13.71 3.32 -11.68
CA ASN A 2 12.53 4.18 -11.58
C ASN A 2 12.09 4.73 -12.96
N ALA A 3 13.04 4.92 -13.88
CA ALA A 3 12.78 5.42 -15.23
C ALA A 3 11.86 4.50 -16.05
N ALA A 4 12.08 3.18 -16.02
CA ALA A 4 11.22 2.23 -16.72
C ALA A 4 9.78 2.24 -16.18
N PHE A 5 9.61 2.37 -14.86
CA PHE A 5 8.30 2.48 -14.23
C PHE A 5 7.59 3.79 -14.62
N LEU A 6 8.30 4.91 -14.64
CA LEU A 6 7.74 6.22 -15.01
C LEU A 6 7.34 6.30 -16.50
N ALA A 7 7.97 5.51 -17.36
CA ALA A 7 7.65 5.41 -18.79
C ALA A 7 6.36 4.61 -19.07
N LEU A 8 5.84 3.85 -18.10
CA LEU A 8 4.61 3.10 -18.28
C LEU A 8 3.38 4.03 -18.34
N PRO A 9 2.33 3.66 -19.10
CA PRO A 9 1.03 4.30 -19.03
C PRO A 9 0.45 4.27 -17.60
N ASP A 10 -0.38 5.24 -17.25
CA ASP A 10 -0.96 5.37 -15.89
C ASP A 10 -1.67 4.10 -15.41
N ARG A 11 -2.42 3.45 -16.30
CA ARG A 11 -3.11 2.19 -15.99
C ARG A 11 -2.14 1.07 -15.61
N GLU A 12 -1.05 0.95 -16.33
CA GLU A 12 -0.03 -0.06 -16.07
C GLU A 12 0.73 0.26 -14.79
N ARG A 13 1.06 1.52 -14.54
CA ARG A 13 1.65 1.95 -13.25
C ARG A 13 0.74 1.64 -12.07
N ALA A 14 -0.57 1.83 -12.22
CA ALA A 14 -1.54 1.48 -11.19
C ALA A 14 -1.54 -0.03 -10.91
N LEU A 15 -1.52 -0.87 -11.96
CA LEU A 15 -1.42 -2.33 -11.81
C LEU A 15 -0.12 -2.74 -11.10
N VAL A 16 1.03 -2.20 -11.53
CA VAL A 16 2.32 -2.50 -10.89
C VAL A 16 2.27 -2.14 -9.40
N ARG A 17 1.75 -0.97 -9.03
CA ARG A 17 1.60 -0.57 -7.62
C ARG A 17 0.71 -1.54 -6.85
N ARG A 18 -0.42 -1.97 -7.42
CA ARG A 18 -1.32 -2.94 -6.79
C ARG A 18 -0.64 -4.29 -6.59
N VAL A 19 0.08 -4.80 -7.60
CA VAL A 19 0.84 -6.06 -7.49
C VAL A 19 1.87 -5.97 -6.39
N VAL A 20 2.70 -4.92 -6.38
CA VAL A 20 3.75 -4.72 -5.37
C VAL A 20 3.15 -4.58 -3.97
N ALA A 21 2.12 -3.76 -3.80
CA ALA A 21 1.44 -3.56 -2.52
C ALA A 21 0.84 -4.87 -1.99
N THR A 22 0.19 -5.67 -2.86
CA THR A 22 -0.37 -6.97 -2.50
C THR A 22 0.72 -7.96 -2.09
N VAL A 23 1.80 -8.06 -2.85
CA VAL A 23 2.93 -8.94 -2.52
C VAL A 23 3.53 -8.56 -1.17
N LEU A 24 3.79 -7.29 -0.92
CA LEU A 24 4.38 -6.83 0.34
C LEU A 24 3.42 -7.06 1.53
N ARG A 25 2.13 -6.81 1.35
CA ARG A 25 1.11 -7.00 2.39
C ARG A 25 0.88 -8.47 2.73
N ARG A 26 1.05 -9.36 1.76
CA ARG A 26 0.79 -10.81 1.87
C ARG A 26 2.06 -11.67 1.79
N LEU A 27 3.22 -11.08 2.07
CA LEU A 27 4.51 -11.72 1.81
C LEU A 27 4.69 -13.03 2.59
N GLY A 28 4.30 -13.05 3.86
CA GLY A 28 4.39 -14.24 4.71
C GLY A 28 3.47 -15.36 4.22
N THR A 29 2.23 -15.02 3.93
CA THR A 29 1.24 -15.96 3.35
C THR A 29 1.70 -16.46 1.99
N LEU A 30 2.15 -15.59 1.09
CA LEU A 30 2.63 -15.98 -0.24
C LEU A 30 3.82 -16.93 -0.16
N ARG A 31 4.81 -16.63 0.68
CA ARG A 31 5.99 -17.51 0.89
C ARG A 31 5.60 -18.86 1.45
N HIS A 32 4.67 -18.88 2.41
CA HIS A 32 4.16 -20.12 2.96
C HIS A 32 3.49 -20.98 1.89
N LEU A 33 2.58 -20.42 1.10
CA LEU A 33 1.86 -21.13 0.05
C LEU A 33 2.81 -21.69 -1.02
N ILE A 34 3.74 -20.88 -1.47
CA ILE A 34 4.74 -21.29 -2.46
C ILE A 34 5.64 -22.38 -1.86
N GLY A 35 6.01 -22.26 -0.58
CA GLY A 35 6.80 -23.29 0.13
C GLY A 35 6.11 -24.64 0.22
N LEU A 36 4.78 -24.67 0.36
CA LEU A 36 4.01 -25.92 0.34
C LEU A 36 3.97 -26.58 -1.05
N LEU A 37 4.23 -25.83 -2.12
CA LEU A 37 4.17 -26.28 -3.50
C LEU A 37 5.55 -26.57 -4.11
N LEU A 38 6.62 -26.23 -3.38
CA LEU A 38 8.01 -26.42 -3.80
C LEU A 38 8.72 -27.42 -2.88
N ASP A 39 8.83 -28.66 -3.31
CA ASP A 39 9.45 -29.74 -2.49
C ASP A 39 10.92 -29.43 -2.08
N ARG A 40 11.63 -28.62 -2.86
CA ARG A 40 13.05 -28.26 -2.66
C ARG A 40 13.29 -26.77 -2.49
N GLY A 41 12.23 -25.99 -2.24
CA GLY A 41 12.30 -24.52 -2.20
C GLY A 41 12.55 -23.87 -3.56
N ALA A 42 12.70 -22.53 -3.56
CA ALA A 42 13.03 -21.78 -4.77
C ALA A 42 14.49 -22.05 -5.20
N PRO A 43 14.77 -22.16 -6.52
CA PRO A 43 16.12 -22.41 -7.02
C PRO A 43 17.10 -21.31 -6.61
N PRO A 44 18.18 -21.62 -5.86
CA PRO A 44 19.11 -20.60 -5.34
C PRO A 44 19.92 -19.89 -6.44
N ASP A 45 20.10 -20.55 -7.57
CA ASP A 45 20.83 -20.05 -8.73
C ASP A 45 19.96 -19.19 -9.69
N ALA A 46 18.66 -19.10 -9.41
CA ALA A 46 17.70 -18.28 -10.14
C ALA A 46 16.81 -17.46 -9.17
N PRO A 47 17.34 -16.47 -8.47
CA PRO A 47 16.62 -15.73 -7.39
C PRO A 47 15.36 -15.02 -7.87
N ARG A 48 15.26 -14.70 -9.18
CA ARG A 48 14.04 -14.12 -9.77
C ARG A 48 12.84 -15.05 -9.76
N ILE A 49 13.04 -16.36 -9.67
CA ILE A 49 11.94 -17.34 -9.62
C ILE A 49 11.03 -17.07 -8.40
N GLU A 50 11.60 -16.82 -7.21
CA GLU A 50 10.79 -16.46 -6.05
C GLU A 50 9.91 -15.24 -6.33
N THR A 51 10.49 -14.15 -6.88
CA THR A 51 9.73 -12.93 -7.21
C THR A 51 8.64 -13.18 -8.24
N ILE A 52 8.92 -13.98 -9.27
CA ILE A 52 7.95 -14.35 -10.31
C ILE A 52 6.79 -15.15 -9.70
N LEU A 53 7.08 -16.11 -8.85
CA LEU A 53 6.06 -16.92 -8.17
C LEU A 53 5.23 -16.07 -7.21
N LEU A 54 5.86 -15.19 -6.41
CA LEU A 54 5.17 -14.28 -5.50
C LEU A 54 4.20 -13.36 -6.26
N THR A 55 4.67 -12.72 -7.35
CA THR A 55 3.85 -11.80 -8.14
C THR A 55 2.75 -12.53 -8.91
N GLY A 56 3.02 -13.71 -9.46
CA GLY A 56 2.03 -14.55 -10.13
C GLY A 56 0.94 -15.03 -9.17
N THR A 57 1.34 -15.54 -8.00
CA THR A 57 0.40 -15.99 -6.96
C THR A 57 -0.46 -14.83 -6.44
N ALA A 58 0.10 -13.65 -6.22
CA ALA A 58 -0.65 -12.48 -5.79
C ALA A 58 -1.70 -12.06 -6.84
N GLN A 59 -1.37 -12.11 -8.10
CA GLN A 59 -2.31 -11.82 -9.20
C GLN A 59 -3.46 -12.83 -9.25
N ILE A 60 -3.16 -14.11 -9.09
CA ILE A 60 -4.17 -15.18 -9.11
C ILE A 60 -5.13 -15.07 -7.91
N LEU A 61 -4.62 -14.85 -6.70
CA LEU A 61 -5.42 -14.97 -5.47
C LEU A 61 -6.14 -13.68 -5.05
N TRP A 62 -5.57 -12.50 -5.32
CA TRP A 62 -6.09 -11.22 -4.77
C TRP A 62 -6.35 -10.11 -5.80
N LEU A 63 -5.88 -10.23 -7.04
CA LEU A 63 -5.99 -9.13 -8.02
C LEU A 63 -6.99 -9.39 -9.15
N GLU A 64 -7.75 -10.47 -9.05
CA GLU A 64 -8.78 -10.84 -10.04
C GLU A 64 -8.26 -10.90 -11.50
N VAL A 65 -6.94 -11.10 -11.66
CA VAL A 65 -6.35 -11.35 -12.97
C VAL A 65 -6.77 -12.76 -13.41
N PRO A 66 -7.25 -12.95 -14.65
CA PRO A 66 -7.56 -14.28 -15.14
C PRO A 66 -6.37 -15.24 -14.97
N ASP A 67 -6.60 -16.42 -14.40
CA ASP A 67 -5.55 -17.36 -14.01
C ASP A 67 -4.59 -17.68 -15.16
N HIS A 68 -5.14 -17.91 -16.36
CA HIS A 68 -4.35 -18.20 -17.56
C HIS A 68 -3.43 -17.02 -17.94
N ALA A 69 -3.88 -15.77 -17.76
CA ALA A 69 -3.08 -14.59 -18.07
C ALA A 69 -1.96 -14.40 -17.04
N ALA A 70 -2.24 -14.58 -15.74
CA ALA A 70 -1.23 -14.50 -14.69
C ALA A 70 -0.15 -15.58 -14.85
N VAL A 71 -0.54 -16.81 -15.22
CA VAL A 71 0.38 -17.92 -15.49
C VAL A 71 1.23 -17.63 -16.72
N ASP A 72 0.62 -17.25 -17.85
CA ASP A 72 1.33 -16.96 -19.11
C ASP A 72 2.36 -15.85 -18.93
N LEU A 73 1.97 -14.72 -18.34
CA LEU A 73 2.88 -13.60 -18.06
C LEU A 73 4.05 -14.01 -17.17
N SER A 74 3.80 -14.81 -16.14
CA SER A 74 4.84 -15.30 -15.24
C SER A 74 5.81 -16.24 -15.92
N VAL A 75 5.31 -17.11 -16.80
CA VAL A 75 6.14 -18.01 -17.62
C VAL A 75 7.01 -17.21 -18.58
N ARG A 76 6.44 -16.22 -19.27
CA ARG A 76 7.20 -15.31 -20.15
C ARG A 76 8.28 -14.53 -19.40
N LEU A 77 7.97 -14.05 -18.18
CA LEU A 77 8.97 -13.38 -17.34
C LEU A 77 10.13 -14.31 -16.98
N ALA A 78 9.85 -15.58 -16.67
CA ALA A 78 10.90 -16.57 -16.43
C ALA A 78 11.73 -16.83 -17.70
N GLN A 79 11.08 -17.01 -18.86
CA GLN A 79 11.75 -17.23 -20.16
C GLN A 79 12.64 -16.05 -20.57
N ALA A 80 12.25 -14.82 -20.25
CA ALA A 80 13.02 -13.62 -20.55
C ALA A 80 14.28 -13.44 -19.68
N ASP A 81 14.39 -14.16 -18.56
CA ASP A 81 15.57 -14.11 -17.71
C ASP A 81 16.49 -15.31 -17.97
N ARG A 82 17.74 -15.02 -18.30
CA ARG A 82 18.74 -16.04 -18.69
C ARG A 82 18.90 -17.16 -17.65
N ARG A 83 18.80 -16.85 -16.34
CA ARG A 83 18.94 -17.84 -15.26
C ARG A 83 17.62 -18.54 -14.95
N ALA A 84 16.51 -17.84 -15.09
CA ALA A 84 15.19 -18.36 -14.77
C ALA A 84 14.57 -19.17 -15.91
N ALA A 85 15.00 -19.01 -17.16
CA ALA A 85 14.38 -19.60 -18.34
C ALA A 85 14.21 -21.13 -18.24
N ARG A 86 15.19 -21.83 -17.71
CA ARG A 86 15.13 -23.30 -17.52
C ARG A 86 14.08 -23.75 -16.51
N TYR A 87 13.62 -22.84 -15.66
CA TYR A 87 12.58 -23.08 -14.63
C TYR A 87 11.18 -22.63 -15.06
N ALA A 88 10.98 -22.24 -16.33
CA ALA A 88 9.67 -21.81 -16.85
C ALA A 88 8.60 -22.89 -16.66
N GLY A 89 8.95 -24.16 -16.81
CA GLY A 89 8.07 -25.30 -16.54
C GLY A 89 7.67 -25.40 -15.05
N LEU A 90 8.60 -25.14 -14.14
CA LEU A 90 8.33 -25.08 -12.70
C LEU A 90 7.35 -23.95 -12.36
N VAL A 91 7.57 -22.74 -12.91
CA VAL A 91 6.67 -21.58 -12.72
C VAL A 91 5.25 -21.93 -13.19
N ASN A 92 5.12 -22.52 -14.39
CA ASN A 92 3.82 -22.95 -14.91
C ASN A 92 3.13 -23.97 -13.99
N ALA A 93 3.86 -25.00 -13.55
CA ALA A 93 3.30 -26.05 -12.68
C ALA A 93 2.84 -25.51 -11.33
N VAL A 94 3.66 -24.69 -10.66
CA VAL A 94 3.34 -24.11 -9.35
C VAL A 94 2.13 -23.17 -9.45
N LEU A 95 2.12 -22.24 -10.41
CA LEU A 95 1.03 -21.28 -10.51
C LEU A 95 -0.30 -21.91 -10.94
N ARG A 96 -0.28 -22.98 -11.77
CA ARG A 96 -1.49 -23.77 -12.06
C ARG A 96 -2.02 -24.47 -10.81
N ARG A 97 -1.16 -25.00 -9.94
CA ARG A 97 -1.57 -25.59 -8.66
C ARG A 97 -2.16 -24.53 -7.73
N VAL A 98 -1.59 -23.32 -7.69
CA VAL A 98 -2.16 -22.19 -6.95
C VAL A 98 -3.57 -21.86 -7.45
N ALA A 99 -3.77 -21.77 -8.76
CA ALA A 99 -5.07 -21.47 -9.36
C ALA A 99 -6.12 -22.56 -9.03
N GLN A 100 -5.74 -23.83 -9.08
CA GLN A 100 -6.60 -24.96 -8.72
C GLN A 100 -6.95 -24.98 -7.22
N ALA A 101 -6.01 -24.61 -6.37
CA ALA A 101 -6.19 -24.58 -4.92
C ALA A 101 -6.94 -23.34 -4.42
N ARG A 102 -7.29 -22.37 -5.29
CA ARG A 102 -8.03 -21.15 -4.91
C ARG A 102 -9.33 -21.44 -4.15
N ALA A 103 -10.07 -22.51 -4.55
CA ALA A 103 -11.30 -22.92 -3.91
C ALA A 103 -11.09 -23.58 -2.53
N MET A 104 -9.91 -24.08 -2.26
CA MET A 104 -9.49 -24.53 -0.93
C MET A 104 -9.06 -23.29 -0.17
N ALA A 105 -10.01 -22.58 0.45
CA ALA A 105 -9.78 -21.37 1.21
C ALA A 105 -8.51 -21.54 2.06
N PHE A 106 -7.44 -20.95 1.59
CA PHE A 106 -6.30 -20.72 2.46
C PHE A 106 -6.85 -19.87 3.60
N ALA A 107 -6.91 -20.46 4.82
CA ALA A 107 -7.33 -19.72 5.98
C ALA A 107 -6.54 -18.41 5.99
N ASP A 108 -7.25 -17.28 5.96
CA ASP A 108 -6.66 -15.95 5.85
C ASP A 108 -5.95 -15.62 7.18
N ASP A 109 -4.84 -16.30 7.41
CA ASP A 109 -4.00 -16.12 8.59
C ASP A 109 -3.06 -14.94 8.37
N THR A 110 -3.64 -13.75 8.47
CA THR A 110 -2.89 -12.48 8.34
C THR A 110 -1.80 -12.31 9.39
N ALA A 111 -1.79 -13.13 10.46
CA ALA A 111 -0.70 -13.15 11.42
C ALA A 111 0.64 -13.56 10.77
N ARG A 112 0.60 -14.39 9.73
CA ARG A 112 1.80 -14.78 8.95
C ARG A 112 2.43 -13.64 8.19
N ASP A 113 1.64 -12.65 7.82
CA ASP A 113 2.10 -11.47 7.09
C ASP A 113 2.74 -10.43 8.01
N THR A 114 2.62 -10.63 9.33
CA THR A 114 3.28 -9.79 10.35
C THR A 114 4.61 -10.43 10.75
N PRO A 115 5.74 -9.70 10.70
CA PRO A 115 7.02 -10.21 11.20
C PRO A 115 6.90 -10.74 12.65
N GLU A 116 7.48 -11.91 12.92
CA GLU A 116 7.35 -12.60 14.20
C GLU A 116 7.74 -11.72 15.41
N TRP A 117 8.84 -10.95 15.28
CA TRP A 117 9.30 -10.04 16.34
C TRP A 117 8.27 -8.95 16.65
N LEU A 118 7.56 -8.47 15.64
CA LEU A 118 6.54 -7.42 15.78
C LEU A 118 5.27 -8.00 16.39
N LEU A 119 4.83 -9.16 15.93
CA LEU A 119 3.68 -9.86 16.50
C LEU A 119 3.91 -10.21 17.98
N LYS A 120 5.10 -10.71 18.34
CA LYS A 120 5.50 -10.95 19.73
C LYS A 120 5.44 -9.68 20.58
N ARG A 121 5.93 -8.56 20.04
CA ARG A 121 5.90 -7.26 20.72
C ARG A 121 4.47 -6.77 20.95
N TRP A 122 3.60 -6.87 19.93
CA TRP A 122 2.19 -6.50 20.08
C TRP A 122 1.47 -7.40 21.07
N THR A 123 1.70 -8.71 21.00
CA THR A 123 1.13 -9.68 21.97
C THR A 123 1.52 -9.34 23.41
N LYS A 124 2.78 -9.01 23.65
CA LYS A 124 3.26 -8.61 24.97
C LYS A 124 2.60 -7.33 25.49
N ASN A 125 2.39 -6.35 24.62
CA ASN A 125 1.92 -5.01 25.02
C ASN A 125 0.39 -4.91 25.08
N TYR A 126 -0.33 -5.64 24.21
CA TYR A 126 -1.77 -5.47 24.00
C TYR A 126 -2.58 -6.76 24.18
N GLY A 127 -1.94 -7.89 24.42
CA GLY A 127 -2.57 -9.20 24.45
C GLY A 127 -2.73 -9.84 23.06
N ALA A 128 -2.98 -11.15 23.04
CA ALA A 128 -3.00 -11.94 21.80
C ALA A 128 -4.14 -11.55 20.85
N ASP A 129 -5.33 -11.24 21.40
CA ASP A 129 -6.50 -10.94 20.57
C ASP A 129 -6.35 -9.58 19.87
N VAL A 130 -5.87 -8.57 20.60
CA VAL A 130 -5.61 -7.23 20.00
C VAL A 130 -4.47 -7.31 18.99
N ALA A 131 -3.40 -8.05 19.28
CA ALA A 131 -2.30 -8.26 18.34
C ALA A 131 -2.77 -8.90 17.03
N ARG A 132 -3.67 -9.88 17.14
CA ARG A 132 -4.28 -10.54 15.99
C ARG A 132 -5.19 -9.59 15.19
N ALA A 133 -5.99 -8.79 15.89
CA ALA A 133 -6.84 -7.77 15.25
C ALA A 133 -6.00 -6.71 14.50
N ILE A 134 -4.86 -6.28 15.06
CA ILE A 134 -3.92 -5.37 14.37
C ILE A 134 -3.35 -6.03 13.11
N ALA A 135 -2.92 -7.29 13.18
CA ALA A 135 -2.41 -8.03 12.04
C ALA A 135 -3.46 -8.16 10.92
N GLN A 136 -4.71 -8.45 11.29
CA GLN A 136 -5.84 -8.50 10.36
C GLN A 136 -6.09 -7.13 9.70
N ALA A 137 -6.12 -6.06 10.47
CA ALA A 137 -6.31 -4.71 9.93
C ALA A 137 -5.23 -4.34 8.91
N ASN A 138 -3.96 -4.69 9.19
CA ASN A 138 -2.84 -4.46 8.28
C ASN A 138 -2.90 -5.32 7.00
N GLY A 139 -3.64 -6.42 7.02
CA GLY A 139 -3.89 -7.28 5.87
C GLY A 139 -4.83 -6.65 4.82
N HIS A 140 -5.59 -5.61 5.17
CA HIS A 140 -6.52 -4.95 4.26
C HIS A 140 -5.89 -3.76 3.54
N GLU A 141 -6.44 -3.41 2.38
CA GLU A 141 -6.08 -2.18 1.71
C GLU A 141 -6.60 -0.98 2.52
N PRO A 142 -5.74 0.01 2.85
CA PRO A 142 -6.18 1.15 3.63
C PRO A 142 -7.13 2.02 2.80
N ALA A 143 -8.14 2.58 3.47
CA ALA A 143 -8.96 3.63 2.89
C ALA A 143 -8.11 4.88 2.63
N LEU A 144 -8.56 5.72 1.70
CA LEU A 144 -7.94 7.00 1.41
C LEU A 144 -8.50 8.06 2.37
N ASP A 145 -7.63 8.69 3.14
CA ASP A 145 -7.97 9.78 4.04
C ASP A 145 -7.51 11.12 3.47
N LEU A 146 -8.43 12.09 3.48
CA LEU A 146 -8.23 13.43 2.97
C LEU A 146 -8.43 14.43 4.10
N THR A 147 -7.41 15.24 4.38
CA THR A 147 -7.56 16.41 5.22
C THR A 147 -8.02 17.57 4.35
N VAL A 148 -9.17 18.13 4.66
CA VAL A 148 -9.82 19.20 3.90
C VAL A 148 -9.59 20.55 4.55
N LYS A 149 -9.48 21.61 3.75
CA LYS A 149 -9.34 22.99 4.26
C LYS A 149 -10.62 23.46 4.93
N GLU A 150 -11.75 23.24 4.28
CA GLU A 150 -13.07 23.71 4.69
C GLU A 150 -14.13 22.72 4.23
N ASP A 151 -15.32 22.76 4.88
CA ASP A 151 -16.53 22.06 4.47
C ASP A 151 -16.34 20.55 4.22
N ALA A 152 -15.89 19.85 5.27
CA ALA A 152 -15.69 18.41 5.22
C ALA A 152 -16.95 17.61 4.77
N PRO A 153 -18.19 17.99 5.18
CA PRO A 153 -19.38 17.31 4.69
C PRO A 153 -19.55 17.38 3.18
N ARG A 154 -19.36 18.56 2.58
CA ARG A 154 -19.43 18.74 1.12
C ARG A 154 -18.40 17.91 0.37
N TRP A 155 -17.16 17.86 0.88
CA TRP A 155 -16.12 17.06 0.23
C TRP A 155 -16.37 15.56 0.42
N ALA A 156 -16.88 15.12 1.57
CA ALA A 156 -17.29 13.74 1.77
C ALA A 156 -18.32 13.29 0.75
N GLU A 157 -19.34 14.11 0.46
CA GLU A 157 -20.34 13.83 -0.57
C GLU A 157 -19.69 13.72 -1.96
N ARG A 158 -18.83 14.68 -2.35
CA ARG A 158 -18.20 14.74 -3.68
C ARG A 158 -17.23 13.59 -3.96
N VAL A 159 -16.58 13.02 -2.93
CA VAL A 159 -15.65 11.89 -3.06
C VAL A 159 -16.28 10.56 -2.62
N HIS A 160 -17.60 10.51 -2.41
CA HIS A 160 -18.32 9.31 -1.91
C HIS A 160 -17.69 8.76 -0.64
N GLY A 161 -17.35 9.64 0.29
CA GLY A 161 -16.71 9.32 1.56
C GLY A 161 -17.58 9.65 2.77
N ARG A 162 -16.95 9.59 3.94
CA ARG A 162 -17.56 9.99 5.23
C ARG A 162 -16.61 10.87 6.02
N VAL A 163 -17.17 11.76 6.81
CA VAL A 163 -16.39 12.57 7.77
C VAL A 163 -16.10 11.72 9.02
N LEU A 164 -14.85 11.69 9.43
CA LEU A 164 -14.39 11.05 10.66
C LEU A 164 -14.48 12.05 11.85
N PRO A 165 -14.42 11.58 13.11
CA PRO A 165 -14.41 12.46 14.28
C PRO A 165 -13.28 13.49 14.27
N THR A 166 -12.19 13.21 13.58
CA THR A 166 -11.07 14.14 13.33
C THR A 166 -11.39 15.21 12.28
N GLY A 167 -12.58 15.23 11.66
CA GLY A 167 -12.90 16.09 10.52
C GLY A 167 -12.21 15.68 9.20
N THR A 168 -11.45 14.59 9.20
CA THR A 168 -10.85 14.00 8.00
C THR A 168 -11.94 13.32 7.18
N VAL A 169 -11.91 13.44 5.88
CA VAL A 169 -12.80 12.72 4.96
C VAL A 169 -12.15 11.40 4.57
N ARG A 170 -12.80 10.28 4.89
CA ARG A 170 -12.38 8.93 4.50
C ARG A 170 -13.19 8.44 3.32
N THR A 171 -12.53 8.03 2.25
CA THR A 171 -13.16 7.49 1.05
C THR A 171 -12.56 6.14 0.64
N LEU A 172 -13.36 5.33 -0.04
CA LEU A 172 -12.93 4.11 -0.73
C LEU A 172 -12.68 4.35 -2.23
N ALA A 173 -12.58 5.61 -2.65
CA ALA A 173 -12.31 5.94 -4.04
C ALA A 173 -10.99 5.29 -4.50
N HIS A 174 -11.05 4.63 -5.65
CA HIS A 174 -9.92 3.97 -6.29
C HIS A 174 -9.50 4.76 -7.53
N GLY A 175 -8.24 4.66 -7.91
CA GLY A 175 -7.70 5.30 -9.11
C GLY A 175 -6.67 6.39 -8.83
N ALA A 176 -6.45 7.25 -9.81
CA ALA A 176 -5.49 8.33 -9.69
C ALA A 176 -6.05 9.44 -8.79
N ILE A 177 -5.35 9.72 -7.69
CA ILE A 177 -5.73 10.77 -6.71
C ILE A 177 -5.87 12.12 -7.38
N SER A 178 -5.05 12.40 -8.41
CA SER A 178 -5.10 13.64 -9.19
C SER A 178 -6.40 13.84 -10.00
N LEU A 179 -7.19 12.79 -10.16
CA LEU A 179 -8.49 12.86 -10.84
C LEU A 179 -9.68 13.03 -9.88
N LEU A 180 -9.43 12.99 -8.57
CA LEU A 180 -10.48 13.20 -7.58
C LEU A 180 -10.92 14.67 -7.55
N PRO A 181 -12.23 14.95 -7.40
CA PRO A 181 -12.74 16.31 -7.26
C PRO A 181 -12.02 17.07 -6.14
N GLY A 182 -11.57 18.29 -6.42
CA GLY A 182 -10.88 19.14 -5.43
C GLY A 182 -9.36 19.01 -5.39
N PHE A 183 -8.77 18.08 -6.14
CA PHE A 183 -7.31 17.93 -6.16
C PHE A 183 -6.63 19.14 -6.82
N THR A 184 -7.06 19.52 -8.02
CA THR A 184 -6.50 20.65 -8.78
C THR A 184 -6.76 22.00 -8.10
N GLU A 185 -7.86 22.11 -7.38
CA GLU A 185 -8.21 23.29 -6.59
C GLU A 185 -7.42 23.39 -5.29
N GLY A 186 -6.64 22.33 -4.94
CA GLY A 186 -5.93 22.26 -3.67
C GLY A 186 -6.86 22.35 -2.45
N ALA A 187 -8.10 21.86 -2.58
CA ALA A 187 -9.11 21.94 -1.52
C ALA A 187 -8.81 21.00 -0.34
N TRP A 188 -8.00 19.99 -0.57
CA TRP A 188 -7.60 18.97 0.38
C TRP A 188 -6.24 18.35 -0.01
N TRP A 189 -5.66 17.58 0.88
CA TRP A 189 -4.49 16.75 0.63
C TRP A 189 -4.66 15.37 1.27
N VAL A 190 -3.89 14.40 0.80
CA VAL A 190 -3.85 13.05 1.37
C VAL A 190 -3.09 13.09 2.69
N GLN A 191 -3.77 12.70 3.76
CA GLN A 191 -3.20 12.59 5.10
C GLN A 191 -4.03 11.62 5.92
N ASP A 192 -3.41 10.60 6.51
CA ASP A 192 -4.05 9.69 7.44
C ASP A 192 -4.68 10.44 8.61
N ALA A 193 -5.87 9.99 9.05
CA ALA A 193 -6.62 10.65 10.12
C ALA A 193 -5.83 10.74 11.43
N ALA A 194 -5.06 9.69 11.78
CA ALA A 194 -4.23 9.72 12.98
C ALA A 194 -3.04 10.68 12.81
N ALA A 195 -2.48 10.78 11.59
CA ALA A 195 -1.42 11.74 11.28
C ALA A 195 -1.87 13.21 11.34
N SER A 196 -3.18 13.47 11.26
CA SER A 196 -3.74 14.81 11.40
C SER A 196 -3.87 15.27 12.86
N ILE A 197 -3.88 14.34 13.83
CA ILE A 197 -4.13 14.65 15.25
C ILE A 197 -3.04 15.56 15.86
N PRO A 198 -1.72 15.32 15.68
CA PRO A 198 -0.69 16.13 16.32
C PRO A 198 -0.80 17.63 16.02
N ALA A 199 -1.11 18.01 14.79
CA ALA A 199 -1.26 19.42 14.44
C ALA A 199 -2.49 20.07 15.09
N ARG A 200 -3.54 19.30 15.37
CA ARG A 200 -4.76 19.78 16.06
C ARG A 200 -4.55 20.03 17.55
N LEU A 201 -3.57 19.37 18.17
CA LEU A 201 -3.27 19.55 19.59
C LEU A 201 -2.69 20.93 19.91
N PHE A 202 -2.23 21.67 18.90
CA PHE A 202 -1.79 23.05 19.10
C PHE A 202 -2.94 24.04 19.37
N GLY A 203 -4.18 23.63 19.09
CA GLY A 203 -5.32 24.54 19.21
C GLY A 203 -5.33 25.63 18.14
N ASP A 204 -5.66 26.87 18.53
CA ASP A 204 -5.63 28.01 17.60
C ASP A 204 -4.19 28.45 17.33
N VAL A 205 -3.75 28.27 16.10
CA VAL A 205 -2.39 28.61 15.64
C VAL A 205 -2.36 29.84 14.74
N ARG A 206 -3.48 30.53 14.58
CA ARG A 206 -3.60 31.68 13.67
C ARG A 206 -2.60 32.78 14.04
N GLY A 207 -1.78 33.19 13.07
CA GLY A 207 -0.73 34.20 13.25
C GLY A 207 0.48 33.73 14.05
N LEU A 208 0.50 32.49 14.56
CA LEU A 208 1.65 31.96 15.29
C LEU A 208 2.76 31.51 14.33
N ARG A 209 4.00 31.60 14.78
CA ARG A 209 5.17 31.03 14.09
C ARG A 209 5.40 29.60 14.60
N VAL A 210 5.30 28.62 13.71
CA VAL A 210 5.43 27.19 14.02
C VAL A 210 6.56 26.57 13.18
N ALA A 211 7.38 25.71 13.77
CA ALA A 211 8.38 24.92 13.07
C ALA A 211 7.92 23.46 12.94
N ASP A 212 7.89 22.94 11.72
CA ASP A 212 7.71 21.53 11.43
C ASP A 212 9.09 20.93 11.08
N LEU A 213 9.70 20.21 12.04
CA LEU A 213 11.09 19.74 11.94
C LEU A 213 11.26 18.43 11.19
N CYS A 214 10.16 17.74 10.86
CA CYS A 214 10.15 16.54 10.02
C CYS A 214 8.98 16.67 9.03
N ALA A 215 9.08 17.67 8.16
CA ALA A 215 7.94 18.18 7.40
C ALA A 215 7.50 17.25 6.27
N ALA A 216 8.40 16.49 5.64
CA ALA A 216 8.02 15.63 4.51
C ALA A 216 7.03 14.53 4.92
N PRO A 217 6.04 14.25 4.10
CA PRO A 217 5.69 14.81 2.79
C PRO A 217 4.82 16.08 2.84
N GLY A 218 4.76 16.82 3.96
CA GLY A 218 4.09 18.12 4.07
C GLY A 218 2.65 18.11 4.61
N GLY A 219 2.13 16.97 5.04
CA GLY A 219 0.73 16.88 5.50
C GLY A 219 0.43 17.75 6.73
N LYS A 220 1.28 17.74 7.76
CA LYS A 220 1.13 18.56 8.96
C LYS A 220 1.47 20.03 8.68
N THR A 221 2.49 20.29 7.87
CA THR A 221 2.82 21.63 7.37
C THR A 221 1.63 22.29 6.70
N ALA A 222 1.00 21.58 5.73
CA ALA A 222 -0.20 22.07 5.03
C ALA A 222 -1.36 22.32 6.01
N GLN A 223 -1.56 21.46 6.99
CA GLN A 223 -2.61 21.59 7.99
C GLN A 223 -2.42 22.82 8.87
N LEU A 224 -1.20 23.06 9.36
CA LEU A 224 -0.87 24.23 10.17
C LEU A 224 -0.98 25.54 9.37
N ALA A 225 -0.49 25.51 8.12
CA ALA A 225 -0.59 26.66 7.22
C ALA A 225 -2.07 26.98 6.88
N ALA A 226 -2.89 25.96 6.59
CA ALA A 226 -4.32 26.13 6.34
C ALA A 226 -5.07 26.67 7.59
N ALA A 227 -4.57 26.37 8.81
CA ALA A 227 -5.07 26.94 10.06
C ALA A 227 -4.58 28.37 10.33
N GLY A 228 -3.79 28.98 9.45
CA GLY A 228 -3.33 30.36 9.54
C GLY A 228 -2.02 30.57 10.27
N ALA A 229 -1.22 29.51 10.50
CA ALA A 229 0.11 29.62 11.07
C ALA A 229 1.16 30.05 10.02
N HIS A 230 2.21 30.77 10.46
CA HIS A 230 3.43 30.97 9.68
C HIS A 230 4.38 29.80 9.90
N VAL A 231 4.37 28.81 8.96
CA VAL A 231 5.09 27.55 9.16
C VAL A 231 6.48 27.61 8.55
N THR A 232 7.50 27.25 9.34
CA THR A 232 8.85 26.95 8.85
C THR A 232 8.98 25.43 8.76
N ALA A 233 9.03 24.92 7.52
CA ALA A 233 9.15 23.49 7.24
C ALA A 233 10.62 23.10 7.03
N VAL A 234 11.10 22.13 7.81
CA VAL A 234 12.46 21.59 7.75
C VAL A 234 12.41 20.10 7.52
N ASP A 235 13.14 19.59 6.53
CA ASP A 235 13.29 18.17 6.24
C ASP A 235 14.59 17.88 5.50
N THR A 236 15.05 16.62 5.54
CA THR A 236 16.24 16.18 4.80
C THR A 236 15.97 15.97 3.31
N GLY A 237 14.71 15.86 2.90
CA GLY A 237 14.26 15.60 1.52
C GLY A 237 13.60 16.80 0.86
N PHE A 238 14.36 17.78 0.42
CA PHE A 238 13.87 19.05 -0.17
C PHE A 238 12.87 18.89 -1.34
N GLY A 239 12.89 17.77 -2.08
CA GLY A 239 12.07 17.58 -3.27
C GLY A 239 10.60 17.19 -3.00
N GLN A 240 10.22 16.80 -1.79
CA GLN A 240 8.91 16.24 -1.49
C GLN A 240 7.89 17.25 -0.93
N ILE A 241 8.35 18.38 -0.41
CA ILE A 241 7.52 19.41 0.22
C ILE A 241 6.88 20.35 -0.81
N ALA A 242 7.59 20.64 -1.90
CA ALA A 242 7.23 21.68 -2.89
C ALA A 242 5.92 21.42 -3.67
N HIS A 243 5.37 20.22 -3.64
CA HIS A 243 4.15 19.87 -4.39
C HIS A 243 2.84 19.96 -3.58
N LYS A 244 2.87 20.37 -2.31
CA LYS A 244 1.69 20.34 -1.44
C LYS A 244 1.30 21.70 -0.82
N LEU A 245 2.12 22.71 -0.99
CA LEU A 245 1.87 24.10 -0.58
C LEU A 245 1.37 24.93 -1.76
#